data_0a580a4a68cee946ef1ebe4b6776df0d
#
_entry.id   0a580a4a68cee946ef1ebe4b6776df0d
#
_cell.length_a   1.000
_cell.length_b   1.000
_cell.length_c   1.000
_cell.angle_alpha   90.00
_cell.angle_beta   90.00
_cell.angle_gamma   90.00
#
_symmetry.space_group_name_H-M   'P 1'
#
loop_
_entity.id
_entity.type
_entity.pdbx_description
1 polymer ?
#
loop_
_entity_poly.entity_id
_entity_poly.type
_entity_poly.pdbx_seq_one_letter_code
_entity_poly.pdbx_strand_id
1 'polypeptide(L)'
;MAISRNAAIRVIAPDVSIRPASLAHADHATIAEISAGLLAERATTSPKYLYDSLGSKLFEAICELPEYYPTRTEASIFERFGGEIADAVGPDSTLIDLGAGNCAKAASLFPLLRPAQYVPVDISRDFLNEAVSRLQQRFPHIEMTALGLDFSRSFALPSSVRNERRVFFYPGSSIGNFAPHEAIAFLRRMRENEQGDGGLLIGVDLIKDGAVLDAAYDDPIGVTAAFNLNMLRHLNFLVGADFDVSQWQHRAFFNAEESRVEMHLEAREALVVSWPGQERHFVRGERIHTEDSYKYTRRSFIDLLQQAGFGVTRTWTDDAEWFAVVHAKAIGD
;
A
#
# COMPACT_ATOMS: atom_id res chain seq x y z
N MET A 1 60.37 3.43 35.63
CA MET A 1 60.64 2.51 34.51
C MET A 1 59.43 1.61 34.32
N ALA A 2 58.63 1.88 33.32
CA ALA A 2 57.77 0.89 32.67
C ALA A 2 57.05 1.61 31.53
N ILE A 3 57.37 1.22 30.33
CA ILE A 3 56.91 1.78 29.06
C ILE A 3 55.58 1.11 28.72
N SER A 4 54.50 1.90 28.64
CA SER A 4 53.21 1.47 28.12
C SER A 4 53.28 1.45 26.59
N ARG A 5 53.07 0.27 25.99
CA ARG A 5 52.91 0.10 24.55
C ARG A 5 51.45 0.31 24.17
N ASN A 6 51.21 1.39 23.43
CA ASN A 6 49.97 1.63 22.71
C ASN A 6 49.77 0.56 21.64
N ALA A 7 48.75 -0.29 21.77
CA ALA A 7 48.27 -1.19 20.73
C ALA A 7 47.33 -0.40 19.82
N ALA A 8 47.77 -0.07 18.60
CA ALA A 8 46.94 0.51 17.57
C ALA A 8 45.94 -0.56 17.07
N ILE A 9 44.64 -0.30 17.27
CA ILE A 9 43.57 -1.09 16.70
C ILE A 9 43.53 -0.78 15.18
N ARG A 10 43.99 -1.74 14.38
CA ARG A 10 43.82 -1.72 12.92
C ARG A 10 42.39 -2.13 12.61
N VAL A 11 41.53 -1.17 12.27
CA VAL A 11 40.21 -1.45 11.68
C VAL A 11 40.46 -1.92 10.24
N ILE A 12 40.32 -3.20 9.99
CA ILE A 12 40.27 -3.75 8.64
C ILE A 12 38.85 -3.51 8.15
N ALA A 13 38.68 -2.56 7.25
CA ALA A 13 37.41 -2.41 6.52
C ALA A 13 37.19 -3.70 5.69
N PRO A 14 36.02 -4.32 5.76
CA PRO A 14 35.71 -5.44 4.88
C PRO A 14 35.64 -4.91 3.43
N ASP A 15 36.41 -5.53 2.57
CA ASP A 15 36.33 -5.34 1.13
C ASP A 15 35.02 -5.93 0.64
N VAL A 16 33.95 -5.13 0.68
CA VAL A 16 32.64 -5.50 0.17
C VAL A 16 32.69 -5.27 -1.36
N SER A 17 33.28 -6.22 -2.06
CA SER A 17 33.01 -6.34 -3.49
C SER A 17 31.53 -6.73 -3.68
N ILE A 18 30.68 -5.73 -3.86
CA ILE A 18 29.30 -5.93 -4.29
C ILE A 18 29.37 -6.51 -5.70
N ARG A 19 29.33 -7.84 -5.82
CA ARG A 19 29.00 -8.47 -7.11
C ARG A 19 27.60 -7.97 -7.47
N PRO A 20 27.39 -7.42 -8.67
CA PRO A 20 26.04 -7.14 -9.13
C PRO A 20 25.29 -8.48 -9.12
N ALA A 21 24.22 -8.55 -8.29
CA ALA A 21 23.25 -9.61 -8.40
C ALA A 21 22.82 -9.68 -9.87
N SER A 22 22.69 -10.88 -10.42
CA SER A 22 22.20 -11.07 -11.79
C SER A 22 20.96 -10.22 -11.96
N LEU A 23 20.96 -9.35 -12.97
CA LEU A 23 19.82 -8.47 -13.32
C LEU A 23 18.59 -9.37 -13.50
N ALA A 24 17.79 -9.48 -12.47
CA ALA A 24 16.43 -10.02 -12.57
C ALA A 24 15.62 -8.94 -13.30
N HIS A 25 15.64 -8.96 -14.62
CA HIS A 25 14.81 -8.08 -15.42
C HIS A 25 13.35 -8.42 -15.13
N ALA A 26 12.54 -7.38 -14.97
CA ALA A 26 11.09 -7.55 -14.89
C ALA A 26 10.59 -8.33 -16.12
N ASP A 27 9.44 -8.96 -15.99
CA ASP A 27 8.83 -9.61 -17.14
C ASP A 27 8.46 -8.59 -18.25
N HIS A 28 8.25 -9.08 -19.46
CA HIS A 28 7.92 -8.22 -20.60
C HIS A 28 6.68 -7.36 -20.39
N ALA A 29 5.69 -7.83 -19.63
CA ALA A 29 4.47 -7.09 -19.35
C ALA A 29 4.75 -5.90 -18.42
N THR A 30 5.56 -6.09 -17.40
CA THR A 30 6.02 -5.03 -16.48
C THR A 30 6.85 -3.98 -17.21
N ILE A 31 7.80 -4.41 -18.08
CA ILE A 31 8.60 -3.47 -18.88
C ILE A 31 7.71 -2.65 -19.81
N ALA A 32 6.74 -3.29 -20.47
CA ALA A 32 5.81 -2.61 -21.36
C ALA A 32 4.92 -1.61 -20.63
N GLU A 33 4.42 -1.97 -19.44
CA GLU A 33 3.61 -1.09 -18.59
C GLU A 33 4.39 0.16 -18.18
N ILE A 34 5.60 -0.01 -17.64
CA ILE A 34 6.45 1.11 -17.22
C ILE A 34 6.79 2.01 -18.42
N SER A 35 7.19 1.41 -19.54
CA SER A 35 7.53 2.16 -20.76
C SER A 35 6.34 2.95 -21.29
N ALA A 36 5.15 2.35 -21.33
CA ALA A 36 3.93 3.03 -21.77
C ALA A 36 3.58 4.21 -20.87
N GLY A 37 3.71 4.05 -19.55
CA GLY A 37 3.45 5.13 -18.60
C GLY A 37 4.47 6.27 -18.71
N LEU A 38 5.76 5.95 -18.80
CA LEU A 38 6.81 6.97 -18.94
C LEU A 38 6.71 7.72 -20.29
N LEU A 39 6.26 7.07 -21.37
CA LEU A 39 6.13 7.67 -22.70
C LEU A 39 4.78 8.35 -22.93
N ALA A 40 3.84 8.27 -22.02
CA ALA A 40 2.56 8.96 -22.12
C ALA A 40 2.77 10.48 -22.17
N GLU A 41 1.84 11.23 -22.77
CA GLU A 41 1.89 12.71 -22.85
C GLU A 41 2.12 13.31 -21.47
N ARG A 42 1.39 12.87 -20.45
CA ARG A 42 1.68 13.11 -19.04
C ARG A 42 2.32 11.85 -18.49
N ALA A 43 3.61 11.92 -18.17
CA ALA A 43 4.32 10.78 -17.64
C ALA A 43 3.69 10.28 -16.34
N THR A 44 3.52 8.99 -16.23
CA THR A 44 2.96 8.32 -15.05
C THR A 44 3.65 7.00 -14.80
N THR A 45 3.53 6.51 -13.56
CA THR A 45 3.94 5.15 -13.20
C THR A 45 2.98 4.60 -12.16
N SER A 46 2.84 3.28 -12.10
CA SER A 46 1.94 2.64 -11.14
C SER A 46 2.47 2.76 -9.71
N PRO A 47 1.63 3.09 -8.71
CA PRO A 47 2.03 3.20 -7.31
C PRO A 47 2.58 1.90 -6.72
N LYS A 48 2.29 0.72 -7.31
CA LYS A 48 2.87 -0.56 -6.86
C LYS A 48 4.40 -0.57 -6.90
N TYR A 49 5.03 0.24 -7.76
CA TYR A 49 6.50 0.34 -7.85
C TYR A 49 7.13 1.18 -6.72
N LEU A 50 6.34 1.82 -5.87
CA LEU A 50 6.80 2.42 -4.62
C LEU A 50 7.25 1.37 -3.59
N TYR A 51 6.71 0.14 -3.65
CA TYR A 51 6.80 -0.89 -2.61
C TYR A 51 7.83 -1.98 -2.91
N ASP A 52 9.06 -1.61 -3.31
CA ASP A 52 10.19 -2.53 -3.21
C ASP A 52 10.61 -2.75 -1.74
N SER A 53 11.63 -3.54 -1.48
CA SER A 53 12.09 -3.85 -0.11
C SER A 53 12.46 -2.59 0.70
N LEU A 54 13.03 -1.55 0.06
CA LEU A 54 13.35 -0.29 0.73
C LEU A 54 12.10 0.58 0.86
N GLY A 55 11.29 0.67 -0.20
CA GLY A 55 10.05 1.44 -0.20
C GLY A 55 9.08 0.99 0.88
N SER A 56 8.91 -0.33 1.07
CA SER A 56 8.07 -0.87 2.14
C SER A 56 8.54 -0.43 3.54
N LYS A 57 9.86 -0.38 3.78
CA LYS A 57 10.41 0.13 5.05
C LYS A 57 10.27 1.64 5.21
N LEU A 58 10.38 2.39 4.10
CA LEU A 58 10.12 3.82 4.12
C LEU A 58 8.65 4.11 4.40
N PHE A 59 7.73 3.30 3.85
CA PHE A 59 6.31 3.41 4.17
C PHE A 59 6.01 3.07 5.64
N GLU A 60 6.65 2.04 6.20
CA GLU A 60 6.56 1.78 7.65
C GLU A 60 7.03 3.00 8.47
N ALA A 61 8.12 3.66 8.05
CA ALA A 61 8.58 4.90 8.71
C ALA A 61 7.59 6.06 8.53
N ILE A 62 6.96 6.22 7.36
CA ILE A 62 5.88 7.20 7.14
C ILE A 62 4.74 6.98 8.13
N CYS A 63 4.34 5.73 8.39
CA CYS A 63 3.27 5.40 9.32
C CYS A 63 3.53 5.86 10.77
N GLU A 64 4.80 6.07 11.14
CA GLU A 64 5.22 6.59 12.46
C GLU A 64 5.27 8.13 12.54
N LEU A 65 5.13 8.83 11.39
CA LEU A 65 5.18 10.29 11.38
C LEU A 65 3.95 10.92 12.04
N PRO A 66 4.13 11.99 12.81
CA PRO A 66 3.00 12.74 13.40
C PRO A 66 2.05 13.31 12.34
N GLU A 67 2.57 13.67 11.17
CA GLU A 67 1.81 14.22 10.05
C GLU A 67 0.95 13.14 9.36
N TYR A 68 1.41 11.89 9.33
CA TYR A 68 0.70 10.79 8.67
C TYR A 68 -0.36 10.19 9.60
N TYR A 69 -1.47 10.91 9.76
CA TYR A 69 -2.58 10.58 10.65
C TYR A 69 -3.33 9.27 10.30
N PRO A 70 -3.42 8.79 9.02
CA PRO A 70 -4.33 7.69 8.67
C PRO A 70 -4.13 6.43 9.50
N THR A 71 -2.87 6.00 9.70
CA THR A 71 -2.54 4.78 10.44
C THR A 71 -3.00 4.84 11.90
N ARG A 72 -2.67 5.93 12.64
CA ARG A 72 -3.05 6.06 14.05
C ARG A 72 -4.55 6.30 14.22
N THR A 73 -5.19 7.02 13.29
CA THR A 73 -6.64 7.29 13.34
C THR A 73 -7.42 6.00 13.12
N GLU A 74 -7.06 5.21 12.10
CA GLU A 74 -7.68 3.91 11.89
C GLU A 74 -7.46 2.97 13.08
N ALA A 75 -6.24 2.94 13.66
CA ALA A 75 -5.95 2.15 14.85
C ALA A 75 -6.83 2.54 16.05
N SER A 76 -7.06 3.84 16.27
CA SER A 76 -7.94 4.32 17.34
C SER A 76 -9.40 3.89 17.15
N ILE A 77 -9.88 3.81 15.90
CA ILE A 77 -11.22 3.29 15.60
C ILE A 77 -11.29 1.79 15.93
N PHE A 78 -10.30 1.00 15.53
CA PHE A 78 -10.24 -0.43 15.88
C PHE A 78 -10.14 -0.67 17.39
N GLU A 79 -9.36 0.15 18.11
CA GLU A 79 -9.26 0.07 19.57
C GLU A 79 -10.60 0.38 20.24
N ARG A 80 -11.27 1.45 19.83
CA ARG A 80 -12.52 1.91 20.44
C ARG A 80 -13.71 1.02 20.10
N PHE A 81 -13.83 0.58 18.85
CA PHE A 81 -15.01 -0.11 18.35
C PHE A 81 -14.76 -1.59 18.00
N GLY A 82 -13.61 -2.15 18.40
CA GLY A 82 -13.21 -3.51 18.04
C GLY A 82 -14.25 -4.59 18.39
N GLY A 83 -14.95 -4.45 19.53
CA GLY A 83 -16.05 -5.35 19.90
C GLY A 83 -17.23 -5.27 18.93
N GLU A 84 -17.66 -4.06 18.57
CA GLU A 84 -18.77 -3.87 17.62
C GLU A 84 -18.38 -4.34 16.20
N ILE A 85 -17.13 -4.13 15.82
CA ILE A 85 -16.58 -4.61 14.54
C ILE A 85 -16.57 -6.13 14.52
N ALA A 86 -16.13 -6.76 15.61
CA ALA A 86 -16.15 -8.22 15.73
C ALA A 86 -17.57 -8.80 15.69
N ASP A 87 -18.55 -8.13 16.31
CA ASP A 87 -19.95 -8.53 16.24
C ASP A 87 -20.52 -8.43 14.81
N ALA A 88 -20.12 -7.38 14.06
CA ALA A 88 -20.56 -7.17 12.68
C ALA A 88 -19.96 -8.19 11.71
N VAL A 89 -18.66 -8.49 11.86
CA VAL A 89 -17.93 -9.51 11.08
C VAL A 89 -18.38 -10.92 11.46
N GLY A 90 -18.57 -11.17 12.75
CA GLY A 90 -18.87 -12.49 13.32
C GLY A 90 -17.65 -13.41 13.38
N PRO A 91 -17.70 -14.44 14.26
CA PRO A 91 -16.60 -15.38 14.46
C PRO A 91 -16.44 -16.37 13.28
N ASP A 92 -15.34 -17.10 13.28
CA ASP A 92 -15.05 -18.19 12.35
C ASP A 92 -15.02 -17.76 10.86
N SER A 93 -14.72 -16.48 10.60
CA SER A 93 -14.59 -15.96 9.24
C SER A 93 -13.32 -16.44 8.54
N THR A 94 -13.35 -16.47 7.22
CA THR A 94 -12.15 -16.51 6.36
C THR A 94 -11.73 -15.07 6.09
N LEU A 95 -10.77 -14.57 6.88
CA LEU A 95 -10.30 -13.18 6.79
C LEU A 95 -9.25 -13.04 5.68
N ILE A 96 -9.62 -12.37 4.59
CA ILE A 96 -8.76 -12.15 3.42
C ILE A 96 -8.21 -10.71 3.49
N ASP A 97 -6.94 -10.58 3.84
CA ASP A 97 -6.27 -9.31 4.11
C ASP A 97 -5.51 -8.83 2.87
N LEU A 98 -6.01 -7.79 2.23
CA LEU A 98 -5.49 -7.28 0.97
C LEU A 98 -4.45 -6.17 1.21
N GLY A 99 -3.24 -6.36 0.67
CA GLY A 99 -2.10 -5.51 0.95
C GLY A 99 -1.60 -5.70 2.38
N ALA A 100 -1.51 -6.96 2.81
CA ALA A 100 -1.27 -7.33 4.19
C ALA A 100 0.06 -6.83 4.78
N GLY A 101 1.06 -6.55 3.93
CA GLY A 101 2.38 -6.09 4.37
C GLY A 101 3.00 -7.00 5.43
N ASN A 102 3.29 -6.45 6.61
CA ASN A 102 3.80 -7.22 7.76
C ASN A 102 2.72 -7.96 8.56
N CYS A 103 1.46 -7.94 8.13
CA CYS A 103 0.28 -8.56 8.74
C CYS A 103 -0.06 -8.04 10.17
N ALA A 104 0.63 -7.02 10.67
CA ALA A 104 0.50 -6.58 12.07
C ALA A 104 -0.90 -6.04 12.38
N LYS A 105 -1.50 -5.31 11.44
CA LYS A 105 -2.83 -4.71 11.60
C LYS A 105 -3.91 -5.78 11.76
N ALA A 106 -3.98 -6.74 10.85
CA ALA A 106 -4.93 -7.87 10.97
C ALA A 106 -4.68 -8.69 12.25
N ALA A 107 -3.40 -8.97 12.56
CA ALA A 107 -3.03 -9.74 13.75
C ALA A 107 -3.47 -9.09 15.07
N SER A 108 -3.51 -7.75 15.14
CA SER A 108 -4.01 -7.03 16.33
C SER A 108 -5.50 -7.27 16.56
N LEU A 109 -6.25 -7.60 15.53
CA LEU A 109 -7.70 -7.87 15.57
C LEU A 109 -8.06 -9.35 15.81
N PHE A 110 -7.12 -10.29 15.68
CA PHE A 110 -7.41 -11.72 15.85
C PHE A 110 -8.05 -12.10 17.20
N PRO A 111 -7.68 -11.53 18.35
CA PRO A 111 -8.34 -11.84 19.61
C PRO A 111 -9.84 -11.49 19.62
N LEU A 112 -10.25 -10.50 18.84
CA LEU A 112 -11.63 -10.04 18.72
C LEU A 112 -12.37 -10.78 17.60
N LEU A 113 -11.80 -10.79 16.37
CA LEU A 113 -12.43 -11.36 15.18
C LEU A 113 -12.46 -12.89 15.20
N ARG A 114 -11.47 -13.54 15.84
CA ARG A 114 -11.34 -15.01 15.92
C ARG A 114 -11.56 -15.70 14.58
N PRO A 115 -10.78 -15.36 13.52
CA PRO A 115 -10.97 -15.97 12.22
C PRO A 115 -10.62 -17.46 12.25
N ALA A 116 -11.37 -18.29 11.52
CA ALA A 116 -11.02 -19.69 11.30
C ALA A 116 -9.84 -19.84 10.35
N GLN A 117 -9.77 -18.96 9.34
CA GLN A 117 -8.65 -18.87 8.42
C GLN A 117 -8.24 -17.41 8.20
N TYR A 118 -6.93 -17.17 8.15
CA TYR A 118 -6.33 -15.89 7.77
C TYR A 118 -5.59 -16.06 6.44
N VAL A 119 -5.95 -15.21 5.47
CA VAL A 119 -5.42 -15.24 4.11
C VAL A 119 -4.81 -13.88 3.78
N PRO A 120 -3.56 -13.63 4.17
CA PRO A 120 -2.86 -12.42 3.77
C PRO A 120 -2.48 -12.48 2.29
N VAL A 121 -2.74 -11.39 1.58
CA VAL A 121 -2.47 -11.21 0.16
C VAL A 121 -1.56 -10.01 -0.04
N ASP A 122 -0.41 -10.20 -0.68
CA ASP A 122 0.53 -9.13 -1.00
C ASP A 122 1.36 -9.49 -2.23
N ILE A 123 1.95 -8.48 -2.89
CA ILE A 123 2.84 -8.69 -4.04
C ILE A 123 4.16 -9.32 -3.57
N SER A 124 4.64 -8.95 -2.39
CA SER A 124 5.93 -9.38 -1.84
C SER A 124 5.82 -10.74 -1.14
N ARG A 125 5.89 -11.82 -1.91
CA ARG A 125 5.70 -13.20 -1.43
C ARG A 125 6.65 -13.61 -0.31
N ASP A 126 7.92 -13.28 -0.41
CA ASP A 126 8.94 -13.71 0.56
C ASP A 126 8.73 -13.00 1.91
N PHE A 127 8.44 -11.70 1.89
CA PHE A 127 8.11 -10.91 3.06
C PHE A 127 6.84 -11.43 3.75
N LEU A 128 5.83 -11.76 2.96
CA LEU A 128 4.58 -12.32 3.45
C LEU A 128 4.76 -13.67 4.14
N ASN A 129 5.54 -14.58 3.54
CA ASN A 129 5.81 -15.90 4.10
C ASN A 129 6.53 -15.81 5.46
N GLU A 130 7.47 -14.88 5.60
CA GLU A 130 8.16 -14.62 6.86
C GLU A 130 7.19 -14.10 7.94
N ALA A 131 6.34 -13.14 7.59
CA ALA A 131 5.32 -12.59 8.49
C ALA A 131 4.35 -13.68 8.96
N VAL A 132 3.82 -14.49 8.05
CA VAL A 132 2.91 -15.59 8.34
C VAL A 132 3.54 -16.65 9.22
N SER A 133 4.81 -17.01 8.97
CA SER A 133 5.52 -17.99 9.80
C SER A 133 5.64 -17.55 11.26
N ARG A 134 5.87 -16.25 11.50
CA ARG A 134 5.88 -15.68 12.86
C ARG A 134 4.49 -15.69 13.49
N LEU A 135 3.46 -15.32 12.72
CA LEU A 135 2.08 -15.29 13.22
C LEU A 135 1.54 -16.69 13.54
N GLN A 136 1.88 -17.70 12.74
CA GLN A 136 1.44 -19.07 12.95
C GLN A 136 1.97 -19.62 14.31
N GLN A 137 3.15 -19.20 14.74
CA GLN A 137 3.68 -19.56 16.07
C GLN A 137 2.88 -18.90 17.19
N ARG A 138 2.43 -17.65 16.99
CA ARG A 138 1.66 -16.88 17.98
C ARG A 138 0.19 -17.31 18.05
N PHE A 139 -0.38 -17.69 16.90
CA PHE A 139 -1.78 -18.07 16.75
C PHE A 139 -1.92 -19.45 16.08
N PRO A 140 -1.51 -20.53 16.77
CA PRO A 140 -1.44 -21.87 16.18
C PRO A 140 -2.82 -22.47 15.83
N HIS A 141 -3.89 -21.90 16.35
CA HIS A 141 -5.27 -22.34 16.10
C HIS A 141 -5.92 -21.69 14.87
N ILE A 142 -5.29 -20.66 14.28
CA ILE A 142 -5.77 -20.00 13.06
C ILE A 142 -5.06 -20.67 11.88
N GLU A 143 -5.84 -21.18 10.93
CA GLU A 143 -5.29 -21.65 9.66
C GLU A 143 -4.77 -20.46 8.86
N MET A 144 -3.55 -20.53 8.31
CA MET A 144 -2.96 -19.41 7.57
C MET A 144 -2.54 -19.84 6.17
N THR A 145 -2.95 -19.05 5.16
CA THR A 145 -2.63 -19.31 3.75
C THR A 145 -2.15 -18.02 3.09
N ALA A 146 -0.84 -17.86 2.93
CA ALA A 146 -0.25 -16.69 2.29
C ALA A 146 -0.41 -16.73 0.76
N LEU A 147 -0.87 -15.64 0.15
CA LEU A 147 -1.03 -15.51 -1.30
C LEU A 147 -0.18 -14.38 -1.84
N GLY A 148 0.90 -14.72 -2.57
CA GLY A 148 1.73 -13.76 -3.31
C GLY A 148 1.09 -13.46 -4.66
N LEU A 149 0.25 -12.43 -4.75
CA LEU A 149 -0.40 -12.05 -6.01
C LEU A 149 -0.69 -10.55 -6.10
N ASP A 150 -0.68 -10.03 -7.32
CA ASP A 150 -1.18 -8.69 -7.65
C ASP A 150 -2.71 -8.74 -7.80
N PHE A 151 -3.42 -8.48 -6.69
CA PHE A 151 -4.88 -8.49 -6.64
C PHE A 151 -5.53 -7.36 -7.44
N SER A 152 -4.76 -6.34 -7.86
CA SER A 152 -5.26 -5.28 -8.73
C SER A 152 -5.59 -5.79 -10.14
N ARG A 153 -4.87 -6.84 -10.59
CA ARG A 153 -5.04 -7.44 -11.92
C ARG A 153 -5.94 -8.66 -11.95
N SER A 154 -5.79 -9.54 -10.98
CA SER A 154 -6.52 -10.82 -10.94
C SER A 154 -6.87 -11.19 -9.51
N PHE A 155 -8.06 -11.73 -9.30
CA PHE A 155 -8.58 -12.09 -7.99
C PHE A 155 -9.08 -13.55 -7.96
N ALA A 156 -8.20 -14.48 -8.36
CA ALA A 156 -8.50 -15.89 -8.29
C ALA A 156 -7.99 -16.48 -6.96
N LEU A 157 -8.93 -16.86 -6.08
CA LEU A 157 -8.60 -17.51 -4.82
C LEU A 157 -8.44 -19.02 -5.05
N PRO A 158 -7.31 -19.63 -4.61
CA PRO A 158 -7.09 -21.07 -4.75
C PRO A 158 -8.02 -21.87 -3.81
N SER A 159 -8.17 -23.17 -4.08
CA SER A 159 -9.01 -24.08 -3.29
C SER A 159 -8.55 -24.26 -1.84
N SER A 160 -7.35 -23.84 -1.49
CA SER A 160 -6.87 -23.77 -0.09
C SER A 160 -7.49 -22.64 0.73
N VAL A 161 -8.17 -21.69 0.07
CA VAL A 161 -8.93 -20.62 0.74
C VAL A 161 -10.36 -21.11 0.92
N ARG A 162 -10.81 -21.19 2.16
CA ARG A 162 -12.17 -21.61 2.50
C ARG A 162 -13.19 -20.75 1.76
N ASN A 163 -14.33 -21.34 1.45
CA ASN A 163 -15.41 -20.64 0.75
C ASN A 163 -16.39 -19.95 1.72
N GLU A 164 -16.45 -20.44 2.95
CA GLU A 164 -17.41 -19.97 3.94
C GLU A 164 -16.96 -18.65 4.56
N ARG A 165 -17.91 -17.74 4.71
CA ARG A 165 -17.79 -16.49 5.46
C ARG A 165 -16.52 -15.68 5.09
N ARG A 166 -16.28 -15.46 3.80
CA ARG A 166 -15.18 -14.67 3.30
C ARG A 166 -15.38 -13.20 3.65
N VAL A 167 -14.52 -12.67 4.49
CA VAL A 167 -14.48 -11.25 4.84
C VAL A 167 -13.22 -10.65 4.24
N PHE A 168 -13.41 -9.78 3.26
CA PHE A 168 -12.32 -9.00 2.70
C PHE A 168 -11.96 -7.87 3.66
N PHE A 169 -10.73 -7.89 4.13
CA PHE A 169 -10.17 -6.83 4.97
C PHE A 169 -9.26 -5.96 4.13
N TYR A 170 -9.65 -4.70 3.94
CA TYR A 170 -8.91 -3.76 3.10
C TYR A 170 -8.72 -2.42 3.83
N PRO A 171 -7.77 -2.38 4.79
CA PRO A 171 -7.54 -1.22 5.65
C PRO A 171 -6.63 -0.17 4.99
N GLY A 172 -6.34 0.91 5.76
CA GLY A 172 -5.32 1.90 5.43
C GLY A 172 -5.70 2.86 4.32
N SER A 173 -6.97 2.90 3.93
CA SER A 173 -7.44 3.71 2.79
C SER A 173 -6.77 3.39 1.44
N SER A 174 -6.23 2.17 1.29
CA SER A 174 -5.59 1.72 0.05
C SER A 174 -6.54 1.75 -1.16
N ILE A 175 -7.85 1.76 -0.94
CA ILE A 175 -8.86 1.98 -1.97
C ILE A 175 -8.73 3.36 -2.64
N GLY A 176 -8.17 4.34 -1.94
CA GLY A 176 -7.89 5.67 -2.48
C GLY A 176 -6.85 5.70 -3.59
N ASN A 177 -6.06 4.65 -3.77
CA ASN A 177 -5.07 4.56 -4.85
C ASN A 177 -5.70 4.19 -6.20
N PHE A 178 -7.00 3.92 -6.23
CA PHE A 178 -7.76 3.68 -7.44
C PHE A 178 -8.64 4.88 -7.80
N ALA A 179 -8.72 5.22 -9.08
CA ALA A 179 -9.75 6.14 -9.54
C ALA A 179 -11.16 5.58 -9.20
N PRO A 180 -12.18 6.42 -8.97
CA PRO A 180 -13.49 5.95 -8.50
C PRO A 180 -14.10 4.81 -9.32
N HIS A 181 -13.96 4.85 -10.66
CA HIS A 181 -14.45 3.79 -11.54
C HIS A 181 -13.65 2.49 -11.41
N GLU A 182 -12.33 2.58 -11.17
CA GLU A 182 -11.46 1.43 -10.91
C GLU A 182 -11.73 0.82 -9.54
N ALA A 183 -11.96 1.68 -8.53
CA ALA A 183 -12.37 1.26 -7.18
C ALA A 183 -13.68 0.46 -7.23
N ILE A 184 -14.68 0.91 -7.98
CA ILE A 184 -15.94 0.17 -8.19
C ILE A 184 -15.67 -1.18 -8.85
N ALA A 185 -14.86 -1.21 -9.91
CA ALA A 185 -14.52 -2.45 -10.61
C ALA A 185 -13.75 -3.43 -9.68
N PHE A 186 -12.85 -2.92 -8.86
CA PHE A 186 -12.11 -3.71 -7.88
C PHE A 186 -13.03 -4.30 -6.79
N LEU A 187 -13.91 -3.49 -6.23
CA LEU A 187 -14.88 -3.94 -5.23
C LEU A 187 -15.87 -4.97 -5.79
N ARG A 188 -16.28 -4.84 -7.06
CA ARG A 188 -17.12 -5.85 -7.73
C ARG A 188 -16.43 -7.20 -7.80
N ARG A 189 -15.11 -7.24 -8.09
CA ARG A 189 -14.33 -8.49 -8.06
C ARG A 189 -14.28 -9.11 -6.65
N MET A 190 -14.23 -8.30 -5.59
CA MET A 190 -14.36 -8.83 -4.23
C MET A 190 -15.74 -9.44 -4.01
N ARG A 191 -16.82 -8.75 -4.42
CA ARG A 191 -18.19 -9.23 -4.30
C ARG A 191 -18.39 -10.58 -5.02
N GLU A 192 -17.83 -10.74 -6.21
CA GLU A 192 -17.90 -11.99 -6.99
C GLU A 192 -17.20 -13.16 -6.29
N ASN A 193 -16.22 -12.88 -5.43
CA ASN A 193 -15.50 -13.88 -4.63
C ASN A 193 -16.04 -14.04 -3.20
N GLU A 194 -16.97 -13.21 -2.78
CA GLU A 194 -17.71 -13.34 -1.53
C GLU A 194 -18.86 -14.32 -1.75
N GLN A 195 -18.97 -15.34 -0.92
CA GLN A 195 -19.96 -16.41 -1.10
C GLN A 195 -21.01 -16.37 0.02
N GLY A 196 -21.84 -15.34 -0.02
CA GLY A 196 -23.17 -15.35 0.60
C GLY A 196 -23.27 -14.81 2.02
N ASP A 197 -22.41 -15.15 2.98
CA ASP A 197 -22.52 -14.73 4.38
C ASP A 197 -21.25 -14.03 4.93
N GLY A 198 -20.36 -13.67 4.03
CA GLY A 198 -19.15 -12.92 4.31
C GLY A 198 -19.38 -11.40 4.32
N GLY A 199 -18.41 -10.68 3.75
CA GLY A 199 -18.51 -9.21 3.64
C GLY A 199 -17.19 -8.51 3.38
N LEU A 200 -17.23 -7.21 3.57
CA LEU A 200 -16.12 -6.31 3.40
C LEU A 200 -15.93 -5.48 4.69
N LEU A 201 -14.72 -5.45 5.20
CA LEU A 201 -14.28 -4.51 6.25
C LEU A 201 -13.20 -3.62 5.65
N ILE A 202 -13.52 -2.36 5.39
CA ILE A 202 -12.67 -1.44 4.64
C ILE A 202 -12.43 -0.14 5.37
N GLY A 203 -11.18 0.33 5.35
CA GLY A 203 -10.78 1.64 5.83
C GLY A 203 -10.79 2.67 4.71
N VAL A 204 -11.27 3.88 5.00
CA VAL A 204 -11.29 4.98 4.03
C VAL A 204 -10.96 6.31 4.68
N ASP A 205 -10.07 7.05 4.05
CA ASP A 205 -9.68 8.40 4.45
C ASP A 205 -10.70 9.41 3.96
N LEU A 206 -11.18 10.25 4.88
CA LEU A 206 -12.25 11.21 4.61
C LEU A 206 -11.68 12.58 4.23
N ILE A 207 -12.45 13.35 3.46
CA ILE A 207 -12.12 14.74 3.11
C ILE A 207 -12.02 15.58 4.38
N LYS A 208 -10.96 16.36 4.49
CA LYS A 208 -10.68 17.29 5.59
C LYS A 208 -9.90 18.49 5.10
N ASP A 209 -9.38 19.33 6.00
CA ASP A 209 -8.55 20.49 5.67
C ASP A 209 -7.37 20.09 4.77
N GLY A 210 -7.20 20.82 3.67
CA GLY A 210 -6.14 20.56 2.68
C GLY A 210 -4.74 20.63 3.28
N ALA A 211 -4.50 21.51 4.25
CA ALA A 211 -3.19 21.61 4.91
C ALA A 211 -2.84 20.35 5.71
N VAL A 212 -3.84 19.67 6.28
CA VAL A 212 -3.63 18.38 6.97
C VAL A 212 -3.29 17.29 5.95
N LEU A 213 -3.99 17.30 4.80
CA LEU A 213 -3.74 16.36 3.72
C LEU A 213 -2.36 16.57 3.09
N ASP A 214 -1.98 17.80 2.81
CA ASP A 214 -0.67 18.13 2.25
C ASP A 214 0.46 17.70 3.19
N ALA A 215 0.37 18.02 4.48
CA ALA A 215 1.39 17.65 5.47
C ALA A 215 1.57 16.12 5.60
N ALA A 216 0.52 15.34 5.41
CA ALA A 216 0.59 13.88 5.49
C ALA A 216 1.38 13.24 4.33
N TYR A 217 1.49 13.93 3.19
CA TYR A 217 2.17 13.43 2.00
C TYR A 217 3.42 14.24 1.62
N ASP A 218 3.73 15.33 2.33
CA ASP A 218 4.95 16.13 2.17
C ASP A 218 5.47 16.55 3.56
N ASP A 219 5.95 15.57 4.31
CA ASP A 219 6.42 15.74 5.68
C ASP A 219 7.71 16.57 5.75
N PRO A 220 7.90 17.40 6.80
CA PRO A 220 9.02 18.34 6.87
C PRO A 220 10.42 17.70 7.01
N ILE A 221 10.49 16.43 7.42
CA ILE A 221 11.78 15.70 7.50
C ILE A 221 12.09 14.91 6.23
N GLY A 222 11.15 14.81 5.28
CA GLY A 222 11.36 14.27 3.94
C GLY A 222 11.34 12.75 3.84
N VAL A 223 10.66 12.04 4.74
CA VAL A 223 10.52 10.57 4.66
C VAL A 223 9.65 10.19 3.47
N THR A 224 8.52 10.90 3.27
CA THR A 224 7.64 10.69 2.12
C THR A 224 8.33 11.04 0.80
N ALA A 225 9.15 12.11 0.80
CA ALA A 225 9.98 12.44 -0.35
C ALA A 225 10.98 11.32 -0.67
N ALA A 226 11.63 10.74 0.34
CA ALA A 226 12.55 9.62 0.15
C ALA A 226 11.82 8.36 -0.39
N PHE A 227 10.62 8.09 0.09
CA PHE A 227 9.76 7.01 -0.39
C PHE A 227 9.43 7.18 -1.88
N ASN A 228 8.97 8.36 -2.29
CA ASN A 228 8.64 8.64 -3.69
C ASN A 228 9.87 8.61 -4.60
N LEU A 229 10.98 9.22 -4.17
CA LEU A 229 12.25 9.23 -4.93
C LEU A 229 12.86 7.82 -5.09
N ASN A 230 12.65 6.92 -4.13
CA ASN A 230 13.12 5.54 -4.23
C ASN A 230 12.50 4.80 -5.42
N MET A 231 11.30 5.19 -5.86
CA MET A 231 10.68 4.63 -7.07
C MET A 231 11.61 4.71 -8.29
N LEU A 232 12.32 5.81 -8.48
CA LEU A 232 13.25 5.95 -9.61
C LEU A 232 14.37 4.91 -9.58
N ARG A 233 14.89 4.59 -8.40
CA ARG A 233 15.88 3.52 -8.24
C ARG A 233 15.30 2.15 -8.55
N HIS A 234 14.04 1.93 -8.15
CA HIS A 234 13.34 0.69 -8.45
C HIS A 234 13.06 0.56 -9.95
N LEU A 235 12.66 1.64 -10.63
CA LEU A 235 12.50 1.66 -12.09
C LEU A 235 13.84 1.38 -12.80
N ASN A 236 14.96 1.98 -12.34
CA ASN A 236 16.29 1.67 -12.85
C ASN A 236 16.60 0.16 -12.77
N PHE A 237 16.25 -0.47 -11.65
CA PHE A 237 16.44 -1.90 -11.46
C PHE A 237 15.53 -2.75 -12.36
N LEU A 238 14.25 -2.37 -12.49
CA LEU A 238 13.24 -3.16 -13.22
C LEU A 238 13.43 -3.12 -14.74
N VAL A 239 13.70 -1.94 -15.30
CA VAL A 239 13.73 -1.73 -16.75
C VAL A 239 15.10 -1.35 -17.29
N GLY A 240 16.12 -1.25 -16.44
CA GLY A 240 17.46 -0.82 -16.83
C GLY A 240 17.51 0.67 -17.22
N ALA A 241 16.68 1.51 -16.58
CA ALA A 241 16.70 2.94 -16.79
C ALA A 241 17.89 3.61 -16.09
N ASP A 242 18.18 4.85 -16.45
CA ASP A 242 19.32 5.64 -15.96
C ASP A 242 18.88 6.87 -15.15
N PHE A 243 17.73 6.84 -14.46
CA PHE A 243 17.32 7.93 -13.60
C PHE A 243 18.43 8.30 -12.59
N ASP A 244 18.90 9.53 -12.61
CA ASP A 244 19.68 10.11 -11.52
C ASP A 244 18.72 10.78 -10.53
N VAL A 245 18.53 10.16 -9.36
CA VAL A 245 17.58 10.63 -8.31
C VAL A 245 17.84 12.08 -7.90
N SER A 246 19.09 12.55 -7.96
CA SER A 246 19.46 13.92 -7.58
C SER A 246 18.87 15.01 -8.48
N GLN A 247 18.48 14.65 -9.71
CA GLN A 247 17.85 15.54 -10.69
C GLN A 247 16.34 15.68 -10.51
N TRP A 248 15.77 14.98 -9.54
CA TRP A 248 14.34 14.98 -9.25
C TRP A 248 14.01 15.51 -7.86
N GLN A 249 12.79 15.98 -7.69
CA GLN A 249 12.25 16.36 -6.40
C GLN A 249 10.82 15.83 -6.24
N HIS A 250 10.50 15.47 -5.01
CA HIS A 250 9.15 15.12 -4.61
C HIS A 250 8.23 16.33 -4.63
N ARG A 251 7.00 16.13 -5.05
CA ARG A 251 5.87 17.07 -4.95
C ARG A 251 4.64 16.29 -4.54
N ALA A 252 3.96 16.76 -3.51
CA ALA A 252 2.63 16.27 -3.15
C ALA A 252 1.72 17.45 -2.85
N PHE A 253 0.44 17.31 -3.16
CA PHE A 253 -0.57 18.34 -2.88
C PHE A 253 -1.97 17.74 -2.96
N PHE A 254 -2.89 18.32 -2.20
CA PHE A 254 -4.30 18.00 -2.29
C PHE A 254 -4.95 18.72 -3.48
N ASN A 255 -5.44 17.96 -4.44
CA ASN A 255 -6.25 18.45 -5.54
C ASN A 255 -7.73 18.43 -5.12
N ALA A 256 -8.25 19.60 -4.74
CA ALA A 256 -9.61 19.73 -4.21
C ALA A 256 -10.70 19.48 -5.28
N GLU A 257 -10.42 19.74 -6.56
CA GLU A 257 -11.35 19.50 -7.67
C GLU A 257 -11.59 18.00 -7.86
N GLU A 258 -10.51 17.21 -7.78
CA GLU A 258 -10.55 15.76 -7.94
C GLU A 258 -10.71 15.00 -6.60
N SER A 259 -10.70 15.72 -5.47
CA SER A 259 -10.79 15.15 -4.13
C SER A 259 -9.73 14.08 -3.86
N ARG A 260 -8.48 14.34 -4.24
CA ARG A 260 -7.36 13.40 -4.04
C ARG A 260 -6.07 14.13 -3.70
N VAL A 261 -5.21 13.48 -2.96
CA VAL A 261 -3.80 13.87 -2.90
C VAL A 261 -3.09 13.24 -4.08
N GLU A 262 -2.24 14.02 -4.73
CA GLU A 262 -1.39 13.58 -5.84
C GLU A 262 0.07 13.62 -5.40
N MET A 263 0.82 12.55 -5.70
CA MET A 263 2.29 12.55 -5.59
C MET A 263 2.92 12.55 -6.97
N HIS A 264 3.97 13.32 -7.10
CA HIS A 264 4.73 13.49 -8.33
C HIS A 264 6.23 13.50 -8.07
N LEU A 265 7.00 13.14 -9.10
CA LEU A 265 8.43 13.40 -9.19
C LEU A 265 8.65 14.47 -10.25
N GLU A 266 9.19 15.62 -9.85
CA GLU A 266 9.38 16.80 -10.70
C GLU A 266 10.85 16.95 -11.11
N ALA A 267 11.11 17.10 -12.41
CA ALA A 267 12.46 17.32 -12.94
C ALA A 267 13.00 18.69 -12.53
N ARG A 268 14.16 18.73 -11.86
CA ARG A 268 14.82 19.96 -11.41
C ARG A 268 15.41 20.80 -12.55
N GLU A 269 15.73 20.13 -13.66
CA GLU A 269 16.32 20.70 -14.88
C GLU A 269 15.83 19.94 -16.10
N ALA A 270 16.18 20.38 -17.30
CA ALA A 270 15.93 19.60 -18.51
C ALA A 270 16.90 18.42 -18.56
N LEU A 271 16.37 17.23 -18.73
CA LEU A 271 17.13 15.98 -18.70
C LEU A 271 16.55 14.94 -19.67
N VAL A 272 17.32 13.92 -19.95
CA VAL A 272 16.91 12.76 -20.73
C VAL A 272 17.06 11.52 -19.85
N VAL A 273 16.05 10.68 -19.83
CA VAL A 273 16.08 9.36 -19.21
C VAL A 273 16.03 8.31 -20.30
N SER A 274 16.93 7.35 -20.25
CA SER A 274 17.02 6.28 -21.24
C SER A 274 16.87 4.92 -20.57
N TRP A 275 16.23 3.99 -21.29
CA TRP A 275 16.20 2.56 -20.96
C TRP A 275 16.22 1.75 -22.25
N PRO A 276 16.48 0.43 -22.24
CA PRO A 276 16.72 -0.34 -23.46
C PRO A 276 15.69 -0.12 -24.56
N GLY A 277 16.13 0.48 -25.67
CA GLY A 277 15.32 0.76 -26.85
C GLY A 277 14.40 1.98 -26.76
N GLN A 278 14.46 2.77 -25.69
CA GLN A 278 13.58 3.91 -25.45
C GLN A 278 14.34 5.06 -24.76
N GLU A 279 13.83 6.27 -24.95
CA GLU A 279 14.25 7.45 -24.19
C GLU A 279 13.09 8.42 -24.01
N ARG A 280 13.16 9.27 -22.98
CA ARG A 280 12.24 10.39 -22.78
C ARG A 280 12.99 11.64 -22.38
N HIS A 281 12.66 12.74 -23.06
CA HIS A 281 13.11 14.08 -22.70
C HIS A 281 12.14 14.73 -21.73
N PHE A 282 12.63 15.17 -20.60
CA PHE A 282 11.86 15.95 -19.63
C PHE A 282 12.35 17.38 -19.64
N VAL A 283 11.43 18.33 -19.65
CA VAL A 283 11.78 19.74 -19.43
C VAL A 283 11.80 20.04 -17.93
N ARG A 284 12.48 21.12 -17.53
CA ARG A 284 12.47 21.57 -16.13
C ARG A 284 11.04 21.79 -15.65
N GLY A 285 10.69 21.22 -14.50
CA GLY A 285 9.37 21.33 -13.88
C GLY A 285 8.37 20.30 -14.43
N GLU A 286 8.74 19.48 -15.42
CA GLU A 286 7.90 18.39 -15.88
C GLU A 286 7.83 17.29 -14.84
N ARG A 287 6.69 16.61 -14.75
CA ARG A 287 6.39 15.67 -13.66
C ARG A 287 6.09 14.27 -14.18
N ILE A 288 6.52 13.30 -13.40
CA ILE A 288 6.01 11.94 -13.46
C ILE A 288 4.97 11.81 -12.32
N HIS A 289 3.73 11.50 -12.65
CA HIS A 289 2.69 11.21 -11.67
C HIS A 289 2.91 9.81 -11.09
N THR A 290 3.03 9.70 -9.76
CA THR A 290 3.44 8.47 -9.09
C THR A 290 2.34 7.81 -8.26
N GLU A 291 1.44 8.60 -7.68
CA GLU A 291 0.33 8.08 -6.87
C GLU A 291 -0.83 9.07 -6.79
N ASP A 292 -2.04 8.54 -6.81
CA ASP A 292 -3.24 9.20 -6.33
C ASP A 292 -3.64 8.61 -4.97
N SER A 293 -4.22 9.47 -4.12
CA SER A 293 -4.90 9.03 -2.90
C SER A 293 -6.23 9.77 -2.76
N TYR A 294 -7.28 9.16 -3.30
CA TYR A 294 -8.64 9.72 -3.27
C TYR A 294 -9.18 9.79 -1.84
N LYS A 295 -9.81 10.91 -1.53
CA LYS A 295 -10.48 11.18 -0.26
C LYS A 295 -11.99 11.25 -0.52
N TYR A 296 -12.75 10.72 0.40
CA TYR A 296 -14.19 10.58 0.23
C TYR A 296 -14.95 11.34 1.31
N THR A 297 -16.17 11.78 1.01
CA THR A 297 -17.17 12.01 2.05
C THR A 297 -17.76 10.66 2.46
N ARG A 298 -18.30 10.55 3.67
CA ARG A 298 -19.03 9.32 4.09
C ARG A 298 -20.11 8.94 3.06
N ARG A 299 -20.82 9.94 2.54
CA ARG A 299 -21.88 9.74 1.54
C ARG A 299 -21.34 9.19 0.22
N SER A 300 -20.34 9.86 -0.34
CA SER A 300 -19.77 9.43 -1.63
C SER A 300 -19.16 8.03 -1.57
N PHE A 301 -18.59 7.65 -0.42
CA PHE A 301 -18.04 6.30 -0.25
C PHE A 301 -19.13 5.23 -0.12
N ILE A 302 -20.22 5.53 0.59
CA ILE A 302 -21.39 4.63 0.66
C ILE A 302 -22.01 4.46 -0.73
N ASP A 303 -22.16 5.55 -1.50
CA ASP A 303 -22.69 5.49 -2.86
C ASP A 303 -21.79 4.67 -3.79
N LEU A 304 -20.46 4.75 -3.60
CA LEU A 304 -19.48 3.93 -4.33
C LEU A 304 -19.62 2.45 -3.99
N LEU A 305 -19.74 2.10 -2.71
CA LEU A 305 -19.94 0.72 -2.26
C LEU A 305 -21.25 0.15 -2.83
N GLN A 306 -22.33 0.93 -2.85
CA GLN A 306 -23.61 0.51 -3.43
C GLN A 306 -23.50 0.24 -4.93
N GLN A 307 -22.78 1.08 -5.68
CA GLN A 307 -22.51 0.86 -7.10
C GLN A 307 -21.69 -0.41 -7.34
N ALA A 308 -20.86 -0.81 -6.38
CA ALA A 308 -20.11 -2.05 -6.43
C ALA A 308 -20.93 -3.29 -5.99
N GLY A 309 -22.18 -3.09 -5.52
CA GLY A 309 -23.06 -4.15 -5.06
C GLY A 309 -22.91 -4.51 -3.59
N PHE A 310 -22.38 -3.58 -2.77
CA PHE A 310 -22.31 -3.75 -1.31
C PHE A 310 -23.29 -2.83 -0.60
N GLY A 311 -24.05 -3.38 0.35
CA GLY A 311 -24.86 -2.63 1.30
C GLY A 311 -24.09 -2.38 2.60
N VAL A 312 -23.95 -1.12 2.99
CA VAL A 312 -23.29 -0.76 4.24
C VAL A 312 -24.16 -1.18 5.42
N THR A 313 -23.59 -1.93 6.36
CA THR A 313 -24.27 -2.37 7.59
C THR A 313 -23.89 -1.51 8.78
N ARG A 314 -22.61 -1.11 8.85
CA ARG A 314 -22.07 -0.27 9.94
C ARG A 314 -20.95 0.63 9.41
N THR A 315 -20.80 1.78 10.06
CA THR A 315 -19.69 2.71 9.85
C THR A 315 -19.22 3.23 11.19
N TRP A 316 -17.92 3.22 11.43
CA TRP A 316 -17.27 3.77 12.62
C TRP A 316 -16.27 4.84 12.19
N THR A 317 -16.22 5.96 12.92
CA THR A 317 -15.30 7.06 12.67
C THR A 317 -14.57 7.45 13.95
N ASP A 318 -13.43 8.11 13.79
CA ASP A 318 -12.81 8.87 14.88
C ASP A 318 -13.64 10.13 15.22
N ASP A 319 -13.32 10.78 16.34
CA ASP A 319 -14.09 11.94 16.82
C ASP A 319 -14.00 13.17 15.89
N ALA A 320 -12.93 13.28 15.10
CA ALA A 320 -12.75 14.36 14.12
C ALA A 320 -13.34 14.02 12.73
N GLU A 321 -13.89 12.84 12.57
CA GLU A 321 -14.36 12.31 11.27
C GLU A 321 -13.29 12.37 10.16
N TRP A 322 -12.05 12.10 10.53
CA TRP A 322 -10.93 12.07 9.57
C TRP A 322 -10.84 10.77 8.81
N PHE A 323 -11.27 9.67 9.44
CA PHE A 323 -11.21 8.34 8.88
C PHE A 323 -12.47 7.54 9.18
N ALA A 324 -12.84 6.63 8.30
CA ALA A 324 -13.94 5.70 8.55
C ALA A 324 -13.50 4.26 8.32
N VAL A 325 -13.96 3.37 9.19
CA VAL A 325 -13.98 1.93 8.99
C VAL A 325 -15.41 1.54 8.67
N VAL A 326 -15.61 0.85 7.56
CA VAL A 326 -16.94 0.48 7.05
C VAL A 326 -17.04 -1.04 6.96
N HIS A 327 -18.10 -1.58 7.52
CA HIS A 327 -18.51 -2.96 7.27
C HIS A 327 -19.68 -2.99 6.29
N ALA A 328 -19.57 -3.79 5.24
CA ALA A 328 -20.59 -3.93 4.21
C ALA A 328 -20.77 -5.41 3.84
N LYS A 329 -21.97 -5.76 3.38
CA LYS A 329 -22.30 -7.09 2.87
C LYS A 329 -22.75 -7.01 1.42
N ALA A 330 -22.57 -8.09 0.67
CA ALA A 330 -23.12 -8.16 -0.68
C ALA A 330 -24.63 -7.92 -0.64
N ILE A 331 -25.12 -7.06 -1.54
CA ILE A 331 -26.56 -6.91 -1.76
C ILE A 331 -26.99 -8.15 -2.57
N GLY A 332 -27.95 -8.92 -2.05
CA GLY A 332 -28.56 -10.03 -2.78
C GLY A 332 -29.15 -9.53 -4.10
N ASP A 333 -29.06 -10.36 -5.12
CA ASP A 333 -29.68 -10.11 -6.44
C ASP A 333 -31.19 -10.08 -6.32
#